data_f6ace3a3ab81bfaccfc98f210bd00e41
#
_entry.id   f6ace3a3ab81bfaccfc98f210bd00e41
#
_cell.length_a   1.000
_cell.length_b   1.000
_cell.length_c   1.000
_cell.angle_alpha   90.00
_cell.angle_beta   90.00
_cell.angle_gamma   90.00
#
_symmetry.space_group_name_H-M   'P 1'
#
loop_
_entity.id
_entity.type
_entity.pdbx_description
1 polymer ?
#
loop_
_entity_poly.entity_id
_entity_poly.type
_entity_poly.pdbx_seq_one_letter_code
_entity_poly.pdbx_strand_id
1 'polypeptide(L)'
;MSFLENNFFLLAITFGIFFFAKLLQKKTGLVLLNPILLTIALLIIFLKMTNISYETYNKGGHLIEFWLRPAVVALGVPLYLQLEMIKKQLLPILLSQLAGCIVGVISVVLIAKFMGASQEVILSLAPKSVTTPIAMEVTKAIGGIPSLTAAVVVAVGLLGAICGFKTMKIMRVGSPIAQGLSMGTAAHAVGTSTAMDISSKYGAYASLGLTLKGFFTALLPPTILRLLGVL
;
A
#
# COMPACT_ATOMS: atom_id res chain seq x y z
N MET A 1 13.06 28.85 16.15
CA MET A 1 12.09 27.87 15.61
C MET A 1 10.71 28.37 15.96
N SER A 2 9.86 28.59 14.99
CA SER A 2 8.47 28.94 15.28
C SER A 2 7.79 27.74 15.97
N PHE A 3 6.81 28.00 16.83
CA PHE A 3 6.01 26.94 17.48
C PHE A 3 5.45 25.93 16.45
N LEU A 4 5.14 26.41 15.25
CA LEU A 4 4.61 25.60 14.13
C LEU A 4 5.62 24.61 13.55
N GLU A 5 6.93 24.82 13.75
CA GLU A 5 8.00 23.93 13.25
C GLU A 5 8.45 22.90 14.30
N ASN A 6 7.79 22.88 15.44
CA ASN A 6 8.09 21.91 16.49
C ASN A 6 7.63 20.51 16.06
N ASN A 7 8.52 19.53 16.13
CA ASN A 7 8.25 18.15 15.70
C ASN A 7 7.05 17.53 16.41
N PHE A 8 6.87 17.78 17.71
CA PHE A 8 5.74 17.26 18.48
C PHE A 8 4.42 17.91 18.07
N PHE A 9 4.46 19.22 17.73
CA PHE A 9 3.29 19.92 17.23
C PHE A 9 2.86 19.36 15.86
N LEU A 10 3.80 19.14 14.95
CA LEU A 10 3.54 18.54 13.62
C LEU A 10 2.99 17.12 13.74
N LEU A 11 3.50 16.34 14.69
CA LEU A 11 2.94 15.02 15.03
C LEU A 11 1.50 15.13 15.55
N ALA A 12 1.27 16.02 16.52
CA ALA A 12 -0.06 16.21 17.11
C ALA A 12 -1.09 16.60 16.05
N ILE A 13 -0.72 17.50 15.12
CA ILE A 13 -1.56 17.87 13.99
C ILE A 13 -1.84 16.64 13.10
N THR A 14 -0.84 15.84 12.77
CA THR A 14 -1.00 14.65 11.93
C THR A 14 -2.02 13.68 12.54
N PHE A 15 -1.85 13.35 13.82
CA PHE A 15 -2.80 12.48 14.53
C PHE A 15 -4.18 13.12 14.70
N GLY A 16 -4.23 14.42 14.99
CA GLY A 16 -5.48 15.17 15.14
C GLY A 16 -6.31 15.17 13.86
N ILE A 17 -5.68 15.46 12.72
CA ILE A 17 -6.33 15.44 11.40
C ILE A 17 -6.78 14.01 11.06
N PHE A 18 -5.94 12.99 11.31
CA PHE A 18 -6.30 11.61 11.05
C PHE A 18 -7.50 11.16 11.90
N PHE A 19 -7.51 11.49 13.18
CA PHE A 19 -8.62 11.18 14.07
C PHE A 19 -9.91 11.89 13.65
N PHE A 20 -9.83 13.17 13.30
CA PHE A 20 -10.94 13.94 12.74
C PHE A 20 -11.47 13.30 11.46
N ALA A 21 -10.59 12.94 10.53
CA ALA A 21 -10.94 12.28 9.27
C ALA A 21 -11.65 10.93 9.52
N LYS A 22 -11.16 10.15 10.50
CA LYS A 22 -11.77 8.88 10.91
C LYS A 22 -13.17 9.07 11.49
N LEU A 23 -13.36 10.08 12.32
CA LEU A 23 -14.70 10.43 12.87
C LEU A 23 -15.66 10.87 11.76
N LEU A 24 -15.16 11.67 10.82
CA LEU A 24 -15.96 12.16 9.69
C LEU A 24 -16.40 11.00 8.78
N GLN A 25 -15.49 10.07 8.45
CA GLN A 25 -15.84 8.88 7.70
C GLN A 25 -16.87 8.01 8.43
N LYS A 26 -16.68 7.81 9.74
CA LYS A 26 -17.63 7.03 10.56
C LYS A 26 -19.03 7.65 10.59
N LYS A 27 -19.12 8.98 10.62
CA LYS A 27 -20.41 9.70 10.61
C LYS A 27 -21.09 9.68 9.24
N THR A 28 -20.34 9.83 8.18
CA THR A 28 -20.89 9.99 6.82
C THR A 28 -21.06 8.66 6.07
N GLY A 29 -20.28 7.64 6.44
CA GLY A 29 -20.25 6.37 5.71
C GLY A 29 -19.68 6.48 4.29
N LEU A 30 -19.21 7.66 3.89
CA LEU A 30 -18.72 7.91 2.53
C LEU A 30 -17.33 7.33 2.34
N VAL A 31 -17.19 6.43 1.39
CA VAL A 31 -15.93 5.76 1.05
C VAL A 31 -14.88 6.75 0.51
N LEU A 32 -15.33 7.82 -0.17
CA LEU A 32 -14.45 8.90 -0.65
C LEU A 32 -13.77 9.67 0.48
N LEU A 33 -14.37 9.70 1.67
CA LEU A 33 -13.77 10.30 2.86
C LEU A 33 -12.86 9.32 3.60
N ASN A 34 -12.08 8.52 2.83
CA ASN A 34 -11.08 7.65 3.42
C ASN A 34 -10.15 8.47 4.32
N PRO A 35 -9.93 8.07 5.60
CA PRO A 35 -9.17 8.87 6.56
C PRO A 35 -7.75 9.18 6.11
N ILE A 36 -7.09 8.23 5.43
CA ILE A 36 -5.72 8.40 4.93
C ILE A 36 -5.71 9.47 3.83
N LEU A 37 -6.63 9.35 2.85
CA LEU A 37 -6.74 10.32 1.76
C LEU A 37 -7.01 11.73 2.27
N LEU A 38 -7.99 11.85 3.16
CA LEU A 38 -8.37 13.15 3.74
C LEU A 38 -7.24 13.74 4.58
N THR A 39 -6.52 12.91 5.35
CA THR A 39 -5.38 13.35 6.14
C THR A 39 -4.26 13.88 5.26
N ILE A 40 -3.90 13.16 4.19
CA ILE A 40 -2.88 13.61 3.24
C ILE A 40 -3.28 14.93 2.62
N ALA A 41 -4.52 15.07 2.13
CA ALA A 41 -5.01 16.30 1.52
C ALA A 41 -4.96 17.50 2.49
N LEU A 42 -5.46 17.32 3.71
CA LEU A 42 -5.48 18.37 4.72
C LEU A 42 -4.08 18.75 5.19
N LEU A 43 -3.16 17.80 5.32
CA LEU A 43 -1.75 18.07 5.64
C LEU A 43 -1.07 18.86 4.53
N ILE A 44 -1.28 18.51 3.27
CA ILE A 44 -0.73 19.27 2.13
C ILE A 44 -1.23 20.71 2.16
N ILE A 45 -2.53 20.93 2.38
CA ILE A 45 -3.12 22.25 2.50
C ILE A 45 -2.51 23.00 3.68
N PHE A 46 -2.42 22.38 4.84
CA PHE A 46 -1.82 22.99 6.05
C PHE A 46 -0.38 23.42 5.81
N LEU A 47 0.48 22.55 5.28
CA LEU A 47 1.88 22.85 5.01
C LEU A 47 2.04 24.00 4.00
N LYS A 48 1.19 24.04 2.95
CA LYS A 48 1.18 25.13 1.99
C LYS A 48 0.71 26.46 2.60
N MET A 49 -0.31 26.45 3.44
CA MET A 49 -0.82 27.66 4.08
C MET A 49 0.15 28.24 5.12
N THR A 50 0.90 27.38 5.80
CA THR A 50 1.88 27.77 6.81
C THR A 50 3.29 28.00 6.25
N ASN A 51 3.51 27.76 4.94
CA ASN A 51 4.82 27.79 4.28
C ASN A 51 5.88 26.91 4.96
N ILE A 52 5.46 25.81 5.61
CA ILE A 52 6.37 24.83 6.20
C ILE A 52 6.85 23.89 5.11
N SER A 53 8.17 23.73 4.98
CA SER A 53 8.73 22.79 4.01
C SER A 53 8.45 21.34 4.38
N TYR A 54 8.35 20.47 3.38
CA TYR A 54 8.22 19.03 3.62
C TYR A 54 9.38 18.46 4.44
N GLU A 55 10.60 18.97 4.25
CA GLU A 55 11.78 18.56 5.01
C GLU A 55 11.63 18.84 6.50
N THR A 56 11.10 20.01 6.86
CA THR A 56 10.81 20.37 8.25
C THR A 56 9.73 19.45 8.85
N TYR A 57 8.65 19.23 8.10
CA TYR A 57 7.59 18.31 8.51
C TYR A 57 8.11 16.87 8.71
N ASN A 58 8.96 16.40 7.80
CA ASN A 58 9.49 15.04 7.82
C ASN A 58 10.40 14.75 9.02
N LYS A 59 11.03 15.77 9.62
CA LYS A 59 11.77 15.59 10.89
C LYS A 59 10.87 15.06 12.01
N GLY A 60 9.63 15.55 12.10
CA GLY A 60 8.61 14.97 12.97
C GLY A 60 8.09 13.61 12.49
N GLY A 61 7.96 13.46 11.17
CA GLY A 61 7.49 12.22 10.52
C GLY A 61 8.36 10.99 10.80
N HIS A 62 9.67 11.16 10.98
CA HIS A 62 10.58 10.08 11.35
C HIS A 62 10.20 9.38 12.66
N LEU A 63 9.54 10.06 13.58
CA LEU A 63 9.05 9.44 14.82
C LEU A 63 7.90 8.46 14.53
N ILE A 64 7.06 8.74 13.55
CA ILE A 64 6.02 7.79 13.08
C ILE A 64 6.67 6.65 12.32
N GLU A 65 7.62 6.94 11.45
CA GLU A 65 8.34 5.95 10.65
C GLU A 65 9.06 4.91 11.52
N PHE A 66 9.60 5.32 12.67
CA PHE A 66 10.20 4.40 13.64
C PHE A 66 9.23 3.29 14.05
N TRP A 67 7.94 3.60 14.25
CA TRP A 67 6.91 2.63 14.63
C TRP A 67 6.45 1.74 13.47
N LEU A 68 6.80 2.06 12.23
CA LEU A 68 6.42 1.25 11.08
C LEU A 68 7.00 -0.16 11.16
N ARG A 69 8.25 -0.32 11.60
CA ARG A 69 8.89 -1.63 11.74
C ARG A 69 8.19 -2.52 12.76
N PRO A 70 7.95 -2.11 14.01
CA PRO A 70 7.15 -2.86 14.97
C PRO A 70 5.73 -3.17 14.46
N ALA A 71 5.09 -2.21 13.79
CA ALA A 71 3.76 -2.41 13.24
C ALA A 71 3.73 -3.53 12.16
N VAL A 72 4.74 -3.58 11.29
CA VAL A 72 4.87 -4.67 10.30
C VAL A 72 5.07 -6.02 11.00
N VAL A 73 5.89 -6.09 12.04
CA VAL A 73 6.06 -7.33 12.83
C VAL A 73 4.75 -7.75 13.50
N ALA A 74 3.97 -6.79 14.02
CA ALA A 74 2.67 -7.06 14.64
C ALA A 74 1.65 -7.68 13.68
N LEU A 75 1.79 -7.48 12.36
CA LEU A 75 0.98 -8.18 11.34
C LEU A 75 1.20 -9.70 11.34
N GLY A 76 2.28 -10.17 11.93
CA GLY A 76 2.53 -11.60 12.15
C GLY A 76 1.55 -12.24 13.13
N VAL A 77 0.97 -11.48 14.07
CA VAL A 77 0.05 -12.02 15.08
C VAL A 77 -1.22 -12.61 14.45
N PRO A 78 -2.01 -11.88 13.63
CA PRO A 78 -3.16 -12.47 12.93
C PRO A 78 -2.77 -13.66 12.05
N LEU A 79 -1.59 -13.60 11.44
CA LEU A 79 -1.05 -14.69 10.62
C LEU A 79 -0.83 -15.96 11.45
N TYR A 80 -0.19 -15.84 12.60
CA TYR A 80 0.03 -16.95 13.52
C TYR A 80 -1.28 -17.56 14.01
N LEU A 81 -2.27 -16.75 14.37
CA LEU A 81 -3.59 -17.20 14.80
C LEU A 81 -4.36 -17.99 13.73
N GLN A 82 -4.03 -17.82 12.45
CA GLN A 82 -4.65 -18.53 11.34
C GLN A 82 -3.73 -19.56 10.67
N LEU A 83 -2.59 -19.88 11.30
CA LEU A 83 -1.51 -20.69 10.72
C LEU A 83 -2.00 -22.07 10.24
N GLU A 84 -2.82 -22.75 11.03
CA GLU A 84 -3.35 -24.07 10.67
C GLU A 84 -4.27 -24.04 9.42
N MET A 85 -5.06 -22.98 9.28
CA MET A 85 -5.89 -22.78 8.10
C MET A 85 -5.03 -22.45 6.87
N ILE A 86 -3.97 -21.66 7.05
CA ILE A 86 -3.03 -21.27 5.99
C ILE A 86 -2.27 -22.51 5.50
N LYS A 87 -1.77 -23.35 6.40
CA LYS A 87 -1.05 -24.59 6.05
C LYS A 87 -1.89 -25.52 5.17
N LYS A 88 -3.18 -25.66 5.47
CA LYS A 88 -4.10 -26.51 4.68
C LYS A 88 -4.29 -26.04 3.24
N GLN A 89 -4.04 -24.77 2.96
CA GLN A 89 -4.25 -24.13 1.65
C GLN A 89 -2.98 -23.47 1.10
N LEU A 90 -1.81 -23.91 1.56
CA LEU A 90 -0.54 -23.25 1.24
C LEU A 90 -0.27 -23.22 -0.26
N LEU A 91 -0.45 -24.35 -0.96
CA LEU A 91 -0.18 -24.42 -2.39
C LEU A 91 -1.10 -23.52 -3.23
N PRO A 92 -2.44 -23.55 -3.08
CA PRO A 92 -3.32 -22.60 -3.76
C PRO A 92 -2.98 -21.13 -3.46
N ILE A 93 -2.62 -20.82 -2.22
CA ILE A 93 -2.22 -19.46 -1.82
C ILE A 93 -0.95 -19.04 -2.55
N LEU A 94 0.10 -19.85 -2.52
CA LEU A 94 1.37 -19.54 -3.19
C LEU A 94 1.17 -19.35 -4.71
N LEU A 95 0.45 -20.25 -5.36
CA LEU A 95 0.20 -20.17 -6.80
C LEU A 95 -0.62 -18.92 -7.16
N SER A 96 -1.66 -18.59 -6.36
CA SER A 96 -2.47 -17.40 -6.60
C SER A 96 -1.68 -16.10 -6.39
N GLN A 97 -0.79 -16.07 -5.40
CA GLN A 97 0.05 -14.91 -5.13
C GLN A 97 1.14 -14.72 -6.21
N LEU A 98 1.73 -15.82 -6.67
CA LEU A 98 2.67 -15.82 -7.79
C LEU A 98 2.00 -15.31 -9.06
N ALA A 99 0.85 -15.87 -9.41
CA ALA A 99 0.06 -15.42 -10.57
C ALA A 99 -0.35 -13.94 -10.45
N GLY A 100 -0.84 -13.52 -9.28
CA GLY A 100 -1.19 -12.13 -9.00
C GLY A 100 0.03 -11.18 -9.08
N CYS A 101 1.23 -11.66 -8.75
CA CYS A 101 2.45 -10.89 -8.93
C CYS A 101 2.79 -10.71 -10.41
N ILE A 102 2.84 -11.79 -11.16
CA ILE A 102 3.18 -11.79 -12.58
C ILE A 102 2.18 -10.93 -13.36
N VAL A 103 0.88 -11.19 -13.21
CA VAL A 103 -0.18 -10.43 -13.88
C VAL A 103 -0.13 -8.95 -13.50
N GLY A 104 0.10 -8.65 -12.22
CA GLY A 104 0.17 -7.27 -11.74
C GLY A 104 1.32 -6.47 -12.35
N VAL A 105 2.51 -7.08 -12.51
CA VAL A 105 3.67 -6.44 -13.15
C VAL A 105 3.45 -6.35 -14.66
N ILE A 106 3.08 -7.45 -15.32
CA ILE A 106 2.89 -7.48 -16.78
C ILE A 106 1.82 -6.47 -17.20
N SER A 107 0.66 -6.46 -16.53
CA SER A 107 -0.44 -5.57 -16.89
C SER A 107 -0.06 -4.09 -16.79
N VAL A 108 0.61 -3.68 -15.71
CA VAL A 108 1.00 -2.27 -15.56
C VAL A 108 2.05 -1.87 -16.57
N VAL A 109 3.03 -2.74 -16.84
CA VAL A 109 4.08 -2.49 -17.84
C VAL A 109 3.49 -2.35 -19.24
N LEU A 110 2.61 -3.28 -19.65
CA LEU A 110 1.97 -3.23 -20.96
C LEU A 110 1.07 -2.00 -21.12
N ILE A 111 0.26 -1.67 -20.10
CA ILE A 111 -0.59 -0.47 -20.14
C ILE A 111 0.26 0.79 -20.23
N ALA A 112 1.31 0.93 -19.40
CA ALA A 112 2.19 2.09 -19.42
C ALA A 112 2.92 2.23 -20.76
N LYS A 113 3.41 1.11 -21.32
CA LYS A 113 4.04 1.07 -22.65
C LYS A 113 3.07 1.48 -23.74
N PHE A 114 1.84 0.97 -23.71
CA PHE A 114 0.78 1.33 -24.66
C PHE A 114 0.40 2.82 -24.58
N MET A 115 0.45 3.40 -23.37
CA MET A 115 0.20 4.84 -23.16
C MET A 115 1.40 5.73 -23.53
N GLY A 116 2.51 5.17 -24.00
CA GLY A 116 3.70 5.93 -24.41
C GLY A 116 4.54 6.44 -23.24
N ALA A 117 4.45 5.82 -22.08
CA ALA A 117 5.28 6.20 -20.93
C ALA A 117 6.76 5.94 -21.20
N SER A 118 7.63 6.81 -20.66
CA SER A 118 9.08 6.60 -20.74
C SER A 118 9.49 5.35 -19.97
N GLN A 119 10.65 4.79 -20.33
CA GLN A 119 11.20 3.60 -19.67
C GLN A 119 11.30 3.78 -18.15
N GLU A 120 11.82 4.92 -17.69
CA GLU A 120 11.94 5.22 -16.27
C GLU A 120 10.60 5.22 -15.54
N VAL A 121 9.54 5.73 -16.19
CA VAL A 121 8.17 5.69 -15.63
C VAL A 121 7.66 4.26 -15.56
N ILE A 122 7.85 3.46 -16.61
CA ILE A 122 7.44 2.05 -16.62
C ILE A 122 8.12 1.27 -15.50
N LEU A 123 9.44 1.45 -15.32
CA LEU A 123 10.22 0.83 -14.25
C LEU A 123 9.71 1.27 -12.86
N SER A 124 9.33 2.54 -12.72
CA SER A 124 8.77 3.08 -11.47
C SER A 124 7.40 2.51 -11.11
N LEU A 125 6.60 2.14 -12.11
CA LEU A 125 5.26 1.58 -11.94
C LEU A 125 5.28 0.07 -11.65
N ALA A 126 6.31 -0.65 -12.06
CA ALA A 126 6.38 -2.10 -11.97
C ALA A 126 6.16 -2.63 -10.53
N PRO A 127 6.78 -2.11 -9.46
CA PRO A 127 6.59 -2.58 -8.09
C PRO A 127 5.44 -1.90 -7.34
N LYS A 128 4.45 -1.29 -8.01
CA LYS A 128 3.39 -0.45 -7.41
C LYS A 128 2.52 -1.11 -6.33
N SER A 129 2.49 -2.42 -6.23
CA SER A 129 1.53 -3.16 -5.38
C SER A 129 2.17 -3.78 -4.12
N VAL A 130 3.29 -3.23 -3.66
CA VAL A 130 3.93 -3.61 -2.41
C VAL A 130 4.09 -2.40 -1.48
N THR A 131 4.63 -2.60 -0.29
CA THR A 131 4.86 -1.47 0.63
C THR A 131 5.86 -0.48 0.05
N THR A 132 5.68 0.80 0.35
CA THR A 132 6.52 1.89 -0.19
C THR A 132 8.03 1.62 -0.04
N PRO A 133 8.57 1.18 1.12
CA PRO A 133 9.99 0.89 1.23
C PRO A 133 10.47 -0.19 0.26
N ILE A 134 9.75 -1.31 0.16
CA ILE A 134 10.12 -2.40 -0.77
C ILE A 134 10.04 -1.91 -2.22
N ALA A 135 8.97 -1.20 -2.57
CA ALA A 135 8.78 -0.67 -3.91
C ALA A 135 9.91 0.28 -4.33
N MET A 136 10.30 1.20 -3.44
CA MET A 136 11.38 2.15 -3.70
C MET A 136 12.73 1.46 -3.90
N GLU A 137 13.07 0.48 -3.08
CA GLU A 137 14.32 -0.28 -3.22
C GLU A 137 14.35 -1.08 -4.53
N VAL A 138 13.25 -1.77 -4.87
CA VAL A 138 13.14 -2.47 -6.15
C VAL A 138 13.27 -1.49 -7.31
N THR A 139 12.58 -0.36 -7.28
CA THR A 139 12.65 0.68 -8.31
C THR A 139 14.07 1.21 -8.48
N LYS A 140 14.76 1.49 -7.38
CA LYS A 140 16.16 1.93 -7.40
C LYS A 140 17.07 0.89 -8.07
N ALA A 141 16.87 -0.39 -7.74
CA ALA A 141 17.66 -1.49 -8.28
C ALA A 141 17.46 -1.69 -9.80
N ILE A 142 16.28 -1.36 -10.34
CA ILE A 142 15.95 -1.52 -11.76
C ILE A 142 16.08 -0.22 -12.58
N GLY A 143 16.50 0.89 -11.96
CA GLY A 143 16.76 2.16 -12.66
C GLY A 143 15.53 3.05 -12.88
N GLY A 144 14.46 2.88 -12.11
CA GLY A 144 13.31 3.78 -12.11
C GLY A 144 13.46 4.96 -11.13
N ILE A 145 12.40 5.75 -10.94
CA ILE A 145 12.33 6.95 -10.10
C ILE A 145 11.64 6.60 -8.76
N PRO A 146 12.37 6.43 -7.63
CA PRO A 146 11.80 5.97 -6.36
C PRO A 146 10.71 6.91 -5.80
N SER A 147 10.84 8.22 -5.97
CA SER A 147 9.83 9.19 -5.51
C SER A 147 8.50 9.05 -6.26
N LEU A 148 8.55 8.79 -7.58
CA LEU A 148 7.37 8.49 -8.37
C LEU A 148 6.72 7.19 -7.91
N THR A 149 7.52 6.16 -7.67
CA THR A 149 7.05 4.87 -7.12
C THR A 149 6.34 5.06 -5.80
N ALA A 150 6.90 5.84 -4.87
CA ALA A 150 6.27 6.11 -3.59
C ALA A 150 4.87 6.74 -3.75
N ALA A 151 4.74 7.76 -4.60
CA ALA A 151 3.46 8.39 -4.88
C ALA A 151 2.44 7.42 -5.48
N VAL A 152 2.86 6.61 -6.44
CA VAL A 152 2.00 5.60 -7.10
C VAL A 152 1.57 4.51 -6.12
N VAL A 153 2.46 4.02 -5.27
CA VAL A 153 2.13 3.03 -4.22
C VAL A 153 1.02 3.56 -3.31
N VAL A 154 1.14 4.80 -2.84
CA VAL A 154 0.09 5.43 -2.01
C VAL A 154 -1.24 5.49 -2.77
N ALA A 155 -1.23 5.96 -4.02
CA ALA A 155 -2.43 6.04 -4.85
C ALA A 155 -3.08 4.67 -5.06
N VAL A 156 -2.30 3.64 -5.37
CA VAL A 156 -2.78 2.25 -5.55
C VAL A 156 -3.38 1.69 -4.27
N GLY A 157 -2.73 1.93 -3.12
CA GLY A 157 -3.25 1.52 -1.82
C GLY A 157 -4.60 2.15 -1.50
N LEU A 158 -4.74 3.45 -1.73
CA LEU A 158 -5.98 4.19 -1.52
C LEU A 158 -7.10 3.71 -2.45
N LEU A 159 -6.82 3.58 -3.75
CA LEU A 159 -7.78 3.04 -4.72
C LEU A 159 -8.23 1.62 -4.35
N GLY A 160 -7.29 0.77 -3.93
CA GLY A 160 -7.59 -0.57 -3.47
C GLY A 160 -8.47 -0.59 -2.22
N ALA A 161 -8.20 0.25 -1.23
CA ALA A 161 -9.01 0.36 -0.02
C ALA A 161 -10.44 0.85 -0.33
N ILE A 162 -10.58 1.77 -1.28
CA ILE A 162 -11.87 2.35 -1.68
C ILE A 162 -12.69 1.37 -2.53
N CYS A 163 -12.06 0.78 -3.55
CA CYS A 163 -12.75 0.02 -4.59
C CYS A 163 -12.65 -1.50 -4.43
N GLY A 164 -11.64 -2.01 -3.71
CA GLY A 164 -11.27 -3.42 -3.73
C GLY A 164 -12.41 -4.36 -3.38
N PHE A 165 -13.04 -4.18 -2.22
CA PHE A 165 -14.18 -5.02 -1.81
C PHE A 165 -15.41 -4.85 -2.73
N LYS A 166 -15.65 -3.63 -3.25
CA LYS A 166 -16.74 -3.40 -4.21
C LYS A 166 -16.50 -4.17 -5.52
N THR A 167 -15.29 -4.08 -6.04
CA THR A 167 -14.90 -4.80 -7.26
C THR A 167 -15.05 -6.31 -7.09
N MET A 168 -14.55 -6.85 -5.97
CA MET A 168 -14.69 -8.27 -5.66
C MET A 168 -16.15 -8.72 -5.53
N LYS A 169 -17.02 -7.88 -4.96
CA LYS A 169 -18.45 -8.13 -4.88
C LYS A 169 -19.10 -8.17 -6.27
N ILE A 170 -18.77 -7.22 -7.15
CA ILE A 170 -19.24 -7.20 -8.55
C ILE A 170 -18.77 -8.47 -9.30
N MET A 171 -17.53 -8.87 -9.09
CA MET A 171 -16.94 -10.09 -9.68
C MET A 171 -17.38 -11.38 -8.99
N ARG A 172 -18.30 -11.33 -8.03
CA ARG A 172 -18.84 -12.46 -7.27
C ARG A 172 -17.78 -13.28 -6.53
N VAL A 173 -16.68 -12.65 -6.11
CA VAL A 173 -15.68 -13.27 -5.25
C VAL A 173 -16.20 -13.25 -3.81
N GLY A 174 -16.77 -14.36 -3.33
CA GLY A 174 -17.40 -14.44 -2.01
C GLY A 174 -16.51 -15.01 -0.89
N SER A 175 -15.38 -15.64 -1.23
CA SER A 175 -14.51 -16.26 -0.24
C SER A 175 -13.75 -15.22 0.58
N PRO A 176 -13.85 -15.21 1.93
CA PRO A 176 -13.06 -14.33 2.79
C PRO A 176 -11.55 -14.49 2.61
N ILE A 177 -11.11 -15.71 2.29
CA ILE A 177 -9.69 -16.02 2.01
C ILE A 177 -9.25 -15.29 0.74
N ALA A 178 -10.00 -15.48 -0.35
CA ALA A 178 -9.70 -14.84 -1.63
C ALA A 178 -9.76 -13.31 -1.53
N GLN A 179 -10.76 -12.78 -0.85
CA GLN A 179 -10.89 -11.34 -0.64
C GLN A 179 -9.75 -10.76 0.21
N GLY A 180 -9.39 -11.41 1.32
CA GLY A 180 -8.26 -10.99 2.15
C GLY A 180 -6.95 -11.01 1.38
N LEU A 181 -6.61 -12.16 0.75
CA LEU A 181 -5.41 -12.28 -0.08
C LEU A 181 -5.34 -11.20 -1.16
N SER A 182 -6.46 -10.97 -1.87
CA SER A 182 -6.52 -9.96 -2.94
C SER A 182 -6.28 -8.55 -2.43
N MET A 183 -6.82 -8.20 -1.26
CA MET A 183 -6.60 -6.88 -0.66
C MET A 183 -5.14 -6.66 -0.28
N GLY A 184 -4.49 -7.65 0.34
CA GLY A 184 -3.07 -7.58 0.66
C GLY A 184 -2.17 -7.53 -0.57
N THR A 185 -2.51 -8.29 -1.61
CA THR A 185 -1.74 -8.39 -2.86
C THR A 185 -1.85 -7.14 -3.73
N ALA A 186 -3.05 -6.57 -3.85
CA ALA A 186 -3.30 -5.44 -4.75
C ALA A 186 -3.07 -4.08 -4.09
N ALA A 187 -3.46 -3.95 -2.81
CA ALA A 187 -3.49 -2.69 -2.08
C ALA A 187 -2.56 -2.67 -0.84
N HIS A 188 -1.65 -3.61 -0.76
CA HIS A 188 -0.58 -3.73 0.23
C HIS A 188 -1.04 -3.41 1.68
N ALA A 189 -0.28 -2.59 2.45
CA ALA A 189 -0.58 -2.30 3.85
C ALA A 189 -1.93 -1.59 4.04
N VAL A 190 -2.31 -0.69 3.13
CA VAL A 190 -3.59 0.04 3.21
C VAL A 190 -4.77 -0.92 3.01
N GLY A 191 -4.68 -1.82 2.03
CA GLY A 191 -5.67 -2.88 1.82
C GLY A 191 -5.74 -3.87 2.98
N THR A 192 -4.60 -4.19 3.59
CA THR A 192 -4.52 -5.06 4.77
C THR A 192 -5.23 -4.42 5.97
N SER A 193 -5.00 -3.14 6.23
CA SER A 193 -5.70 -2.40 7.27
C SER A 193 -7.22 -2.40 7.06
N THR A 194 -7.66 -2.11 5.82
CA THR A 194 -9.08 -2.16 5.46
C THR A 194 -9.70 -3.56 5.66
N ALA A 195 -8.94 -4.62 5.36
CA ALA A 195 -9.36 -5.98 5.57
C ALA A 195 -9.45 -6.35 7.07
N MET A 196 -8.53 -5.83 7.90
CA MET A 196 -8.55 -6.00 9.35
C MET A 196 -9.78 -5.36 10.00
N ASP A 197 -10.23 -4.21 9.49
CA ASP A 197 -11.43 -3.52 9.98
C ASP A 197 -12.70 -4.38 9.78
N ILE A 198 -12.70 -5.34 8.84
CA ILE A 198 -13.82 -6.28 8.64
C ILE A 198 -13.76 -7.42 9.66
N SER A 199 -12.62 -8.12 9.72
CA SER A 199 -12.38 -9.16 10.73
C SER A 199 -10.91 -9.62 10.76
N SER A 200 -10.51 -10.24 11.88
CA SER A 200 -9.20 -10.87 12.05
C SER A 200 -8.87 -11.89 10.93
N LYS A 201 -9.89 -12.63 10.45
CA LYS A 201 -9.71 -13.60 9.36
C LYS A 201 -9.31 -12.92 8.04
N TYR A 202 -10.03 -11.86 7.65
CA TYR A 202 -9.67 -11.07 6.47
C TYR A 202 -8.29 -10.45 6.60
N GLY A 203 -7.98 -9.88 7.76
CA GLY A 203 -6.70 -9.29 8.07
C GLY A 203 -5.53 -10.27 7.98
N ALA A 204 -5.70 -11.49 8.51
CA ALA A 204 -4.68 -12.54 8.45
C ALA A 204 -4.32 -12.91 7.00
N TYR A 205 -5.32 -13.16 6.16
CA TYR A 205 -5.07 -13.47 4.75
C TYR A 205 -4.55 -12.27 3.97
N ALA A 206 -4.97 -11.06 4.30
CA ALA A 206 -4.40 -9.85 3.70
C ALA A 206 -2.92 -9.66 4.09
N SER A 207 -2.56 -9.89 5.36
CA SER A 207 -1.17 -9.86 5.81
C SER A 207 -0.30 -10.89 5.09
N LEU A 208 -0.85 -12.09 4.87
CA LEU A 208 -0.18 -13.14 4.10
C LEU A 208 0.01 -12.71 2.63
N GLY A 209 -1.05 -12.17 2.01
CA GLY A 209 -0.99 -11.64 0.64
C GLY A 209 0.06 -10.55 0.50
N LEU A 210 0.08 -9.59 1.42
CA LEU A 210 1.07 -8.51 1.48
C LEU A 210 2.51 -9.06 1.57
N THR A 211 2.75 -10.02 2.47
CA THR A 211 4.08 -10.58 2.71
C THR A 211 4.58 -11.35 1.49
N LEU A 212 3.76 -12.27 0.96
CA LEU A 212 4.12 -13.04 -0.24
C LEU A 212 4.30 -12.15 -1.47
N LYS A 213 3.44 -11.15 -1.64
CA LYS A 213 3.58 -10.17 -2.72
C LYS A 213 4.90 -9.40 -2.61
N GLY A 214 5.27 -8.97 -1.39
CA GLY A 214 6.56 -8.32 -1.13
C GLY A 214 7.73 -9.19 -1.56
N PHE A 215 7.73 -10.47 -1.15
CA PHE A 215 8.75 -11.45 -1.51
C PHE A 215 8.84 -11.66 -3.04
N PHE A 216 7.72 -11.94 -3.70
CA PHE A 216 7.72 -12.14 -5.16
C PHE A 216 8.10 -10.87 -5.94
N THR A 217 7.70 -9.69 -5.46
CA THR A 217 8.06 -8.43 -6.11
C THR A 217 9.53 -8.06 -5.90
N ALA A 218 10.18 -8.55 -4.87
CA ALA A 218 11.62 -8.36 -4.73
C ALA A 218 12.43 -9.19 -5.75
N LEU A 219 11.88 -10.32 -6.23
CA LEU A 219 12.60 -11.28 -7.07
C LEU A 219 12.21 -11.23 -8.56
N LEU A 220 10.92 -11.09 -8.87
CA LEU A 220 10.40 -11.32 -10.22
C LEU A 220 10.48 -10.13 -11.18
N PRO A 221 10.29 -8.86 -10.79
CA PRO A 221 10.26 -7.74 -11.71
C PRO A 221 11.47 -7.64 -12.63
N PRO A 222 12.72 -7.78 -12.18
CA PRO A 222 13.86 -7.69 -13.08
C PRO A 222 13.78 -8.71 -14.23
N THR A 223 13.38 -9.94 -13.92
CA THR A 223 13.24 -11.01 -14.93
C THR A 223 12.08 -10.74 -15.88
N ILE A 224 10.92 -10.34 -15.34
CA ILE A 224 9.72 -10.03 -16.15
C ILE A 224 10.00 -8.84 -17.07
N LEU A 225 10.65 -7.80 -16.57
CA LEU A 225 10.98 -6.59 -17.34
C LEU A 225 11.95 -6.87 -18.48
N ARG A 226 12.96 -7.74 -18.27
CA ARG A 226 13.84 -8.23 -19.34
C ARG A 226 13.08 -8.99 -20.41
N LEU A 227 12.17 -9.90 -20.02
CA LEU A 227 11.34 -10.65 -20.96
C LEU A 227 10.40 -9.74 -21.78
N LEU A 228 9.99 -8.59 -21.21
CA LEU A 228 9.14 -7.61 -21.90
C LEU A 228 9.94 -6.57 -22.72
N GLY A 229 11.27 -6.67 -22.75
CA GLY A 229 12.13 -5.73 -23.46
C GLY A 229 12.07 -4.31 -22.91
N VAL A 230 12.01 -4.18 -21.57
CA VAL A 230 11.98 -2.89 -20.85
C VAL A 230 13.27 -2.68 -20.04
N LEU A 231 13.99 -3.75 -19.71
CA LEU A 231 15.27 -3.78 -18.99
C LEU A 231 16.35 -4.38 -19.87
#